data_27ea216a5b88643b6b8e6297a84fc817
#
_entry.id   27ea216a5b88643b6b8e6297a84fc817
#
_cell.length_a   1.000
_cell.length_b   1.000
_cell.length_c   1.000
_cell.angle_alpha   90.00
_cell.angle_beta   90.00
_cell.angle_gamma   90.00
#
_symmetry.space_group_name_H-M   'P 1'
#
loop_
_entity.id
_entity.type
_entity.pdbx_description
1 polymer ?
#
loop_
_entity_poly.entity_id
_entity_poly.type
_entity_poly.pdbx_seq_one_letter_code
_entity_poly.pdbx_strand_id
1 'polypeptide(L)'
;MAIFQSPEQFYSIMHMVFERVSANPEHIEPFTRSNLVIRINTTTPEAEILLDGRQPPLEVFYGPRPGKANLEIALPADLLHQIWLGEESASQAFFSGQVKTKGNFLKAMPLIELFRECERVYPTIVAQHL
;
A
#
# COMPACT_ATOMS: atom_id res chain seq x y z
N MET A 1 2.86 20.71 4.74
CA MET A 1 2.81 20.68 3.26
C MET A 1 2.74 19.26 2.78
N ALA A 2 1.83 18.98 1.84
CA ALA A 2 1.66 17.62 1.35
C ALA A 2 2.82 17.19 0.45
N ILE A 3 3.27 15.97 0.61
CA ILE A 3 4.35 15.38 -0.20
C ILE A 3 3.89 15.23 -1.65
N PHE A 4 2.68 14.68 -1.84
CA PHE A 4 2.14 14.46 -3.18
C PHE A 4 1.28 15.64 -3.60
N GLN A 5 1.49 16.13 -4.82
CA GLN A 5 0.86 17.36 -5.30
C GLN A 5 -0.55 17.11 -5.83
N SER A 6 -0.87 15.86 -6.21
CA SER A 6 -2.15 15.52 -6.81
C SER A 6 -2.40 14.03 -6.68
N PRO A 7 -3.67 13.58 -6.84
CA PRO A 7 -3.95 12.13 -6.90
C PRO A 7 -3.21 11.45 -8.05
N GLU A 8 -3.06 12.13 -9.18
CA GLU A 8 -2.39 11.58 -10.35
C GLU A 8 -0.91 11.32 -10.07
N GLN A 9 -0.25 12.23 -9.38
CA GLN A 9 1.14 12.02 -8.99
C GLN A 9 1.26 10.86 -8.01
N PHE A 10 0.34 10.79 -7.04
CA PHE A 10 0.32 9.69 -6.08
C PHE A 10 0.15 8.35 -6.79
N TYR A 11 -0.83 8.24 -7.69
CA TYR A 11 -1.04 7.00 -8.44
C TYR A 11 0.16 6.62 -9.29
N SER A 12 0.80 7.60 -9.91
CA SER A 12 1.98 7.35 -10.74
C SER A 12 3.12 6.74 -9.91
N ILE A 13 3.37 7.30 -8.73
CA ILE A 13 4.40 6.79 -7.82
C ILE A 13 4.02 5.38 -7.33
N MET A 14 2.77 5.18 -6.92
CA MET A 14 2.30 3.88 -6.45
C MET A 14 2.42 2.81 -7.54
N HIS A 15 2.11 3.16 -8.78
CA HIS A 15 2.25 2.23 -9.90
C HIS A 15 3.70 1.78 -10.06
N MET A 16 4.65 2.70 -9.97
CA MET A 16 6.07 2.35 -10.05
C MET A 16 6.48 1.41 -8.91
N VAL A 17 5.99 1.68 -7.69
CA VAL A 17 6.31 0.85 -6.53
C VAL A 17 5.79 -0.59 -6.73
N PHE A 18 4.50 -0.74 -7.02
CA PHE A 18 3.90 -2.06 -7.14
C PHE A 18 4.41 -2.82 -8.36
N GLU A 19 4.72 -2.13 -9.44
CA GLU A 19 5.33 -2.76 -10.60
C GLU A 19 6.71 -3.32 -10.25
N ARG A 20 7.50 -2.58 -9.49
CA ARG A 20 8.83 -3.02 -9.10
C ARG A 20 8.81 -4.20 -8.12
N VAL A 21 7.91 -4.16 -7.11
CA VAL A 21 7.83 -5.30 -6.17
C VAL A 21 7.29 -6.54 -6.87
N SER A 22 6.42 -6.36 -7.87
CA SER A 22 5.86 -7.49 -8.62
C SER A 22 6.88 -8.14 -9.57
N ALA A 23 8.02 -7.47 -9.82
CA ALA A 23 9.08 -8.03 -10.64
C ALA A 23 9.76 -9.23 -9.97
N ASN A 24 9.62 -9.36 -8.65
CA ASN A 24 10.13 -10.50 -7.89
C ASN A 24 8.96 -11.20 -7.19
N PRO A 25 8.17 -12.02 -7.93
CA PRO A 25 6.93 -12.61 -7.39
C PRO A 25 7.13 -13.41 -6.12
N GLU A 26 8.27 -14.07 -5.95
CA GLU A 26 8.54 -14.86 -4.75
C GLU A 26 8.65 -14.01 -3.50
N HIS A 27 9.03 -12.74 -3.62
CA HIS A 27 9.16 -11.85 -2.47
C HIS A 27 7.80 -11.39 -1.94
N ILE A 28 6.75 -11.44 -2.77
CA ILE A 28 5.41 -11.01 -2.39
C ILE A 28 4.44 -12.18 -2.30
N GLU A 29 4.96 -13.40 -2.34
CA GLU A 29 4.14 -14.61 -2.28
C GLU A 29 3.27 -14.70 -1.03
N PRO A 30 3.74 -14.31 0.17
CA PRO A 30 2.85 -14.30 1.33
C PRO A 30 1.57 -13.51 1.10
N PHE A 31 1.64 -12.40 0.35
CA PHE A 31 0.45 -11.64 0.03
C PHE A 31 -0.36 -12.28 -1.10
N THR A 32 0.28 -12.70 -2.18
CA THR A 32 -0.45 -13.24 -3.34
C THR A 32 -1.07 -14.60 -3.07
N ARG A 33 -0.68 -15.27 -1.98
CA ARG A 33 -1.29 -16.50 -1.51
C ARG A 33 -2.19 -16.30 -0.29
N SER A 34 -2.40 -15.06 0.12
CA SER A 34 -3.21 -14.76 1.30
C SER A 34 -4.72 -14.89 1.06
N ASN A 35 -5.14 -14.94 -0.19
CA ASN A 35 -6.55 -14.92 -0.59
C ASN A 35 -7.27 -13.65 -0.11
N LEU A 36 -6.54 -12.54 -0.02
CA LEU A 36 -7.08 -11.28 0.48
C LEU A 36 -7.24 -10.24 -0.62
N VAL A 37 -8.31 -9.47 -0.50
CA VAL A 37 -8.50 -8.23 -1.25
C VAL A 37 -8.46 -7.10 -0.23
N ILE A 38 -7.56 -6.14 -0.42
CA ILE A 38 -7.37 -5.05 0.53
C ILE A 38 -7.52 -3.71 -0.20
N ARG A 39 -8.33 -2.83 0.39
CA ARG A 39 -8.51 -1.48 -0.13
C ARG A 39 -7.74 -0.50 0.74
N ILE A 40 -6.91 0.31 0.09
CA ILE A 40 -6.15 1.37 0.74
C ILE A 40 -6.80 2.70 0.36
N ASN A 41 -7.25 3.43 1.36
CA ASN A 41 -7.82 4.77 1.17
C ASN A 41 -6.85 5.79 1.77
N THR A 42 -6.52 6.82 1.00
CA THR A 42 -5.65 7.87 1.52
C THR A 42 -6.38 9.20 1.59
N THR A 43 -5.79 10.11 2.37
CA THR A 43 -6.19 11.52 2.39
C THR A 43 -4.97 12.36 2.05
N THR A 44 -5.19 13.52 1.48
CA THR A 44 -4.16 14.52 1.10
C THR A 44 -3.02 13.91 0.30
N PRO A 45 -3.26 13.49 -0.93
CA PRO A 45 -4.54 13.59 -1.64
C PRO A 45 -5.47 12.41 -1.36
N GLU A 46 -6.75 12.62 -1.59
CA GLU A 46 -7.70 11.51 -1.54
C GLU A 46 -7.44 10.58 -2.71
N ALA A 47 -7.20 9.31 -2.41
CA ALA A 47 -6.90 8.31 -3.41
C ALA A 47 -7.32 6.94 -2.89
N GLU A 48 -7.49 6.01 -3.81
CA GLU A 48 -7.92 4.66 -3.47
C GLU A 48 -7.14 3.65 -4.32
N ILE A 49 -6.60 2.64 -3.66
CA ILE A 49 -5.88 1.54 -4.33
C ILE A 49 -6.46 0.23 -3.84
N LEU A 50 -6.78 -0.67 -4.77
CA LEU A 50 -7.24 -2.01 -4.43
C LEU A 50 -6.14 -3.00 -4.77
N LEU A 51 -5.75 -3.80 -3.77
CA LEU A 51 -4.76 -4.87 -3.91
C LEU A 51 -5.48 -6.20 -3.91
N ASP A 52 -5.37 -6.95 -5.01
CA ASP A 52 -5.99 -8.26 -5.13
C ASP A 52 -4.93 -9.35 -4.98
N GLY A 53 -4.90 -9.98 -3.81
CA GLY A 53 -3.96 -11.05 -3.47
C GLY A 53 -4.61 -12.43 -3.44
N ARG A 54 -5.68 -12.65 -4.20
CA ARG A 54 -6.37 -13.93 -4.19
C ARG A 54 -5.61 -15.01 -4.94
N GLN A 55 -4.80 -14.61 -5.93
CA GLN A 55 -3.93 -15.54 -6.65
C GLN A 55 -2.83 -14.74 -7.37
N PRO A 56 -1.65 -15.37 -7.59
CA PRO A 56 -0.61 -14.71 -8.38
C PRO A 56 -1.05 -14.55 -9.84
N PRO A 57 -0.61 -13.48 -10.53
CA PRO A 57 0.20 -12.39 -10.01
C PRO A 57 -0.63 -11.37 -9.22
N LEU A 58 0.03 -10.54 -8.44
CA LEU A 58 -0.64 -9.44 -7.75
C LEU A 58 -1.30 -8.52 -8.76
N GLU A 59 -2.57 -8.23 -8.55
CA GLU A 59 -3.28 -7.23 -9.33
C GLU A 59 -3.52 -5.99 -8.48
N VAL A 60 -3.26 -4.83 -9.07
CA VAL A 60 -3.42 -3.54 -8.38
C VAL A 60 -4.29 -2.65 -9.24
N PHE A 61 -5.30 -2.06 -8.62
CA PHE A 61 -6.22 -1.16 -9.29
C PHE A 61 -6.14 0.21 -8.65
N TYR A 62 -6.02 1.25 -9.46
CA TYR A 62 -5.82 2.62 -9.03
C TYR A 62 -7.08 3.43 -9.30
N GLY A 63 -7.55 4.14 -8.28
CA GLY A 63 -8.78 4.92 -8.37
C GLY A 63 -9.98 4.18 -7.79
N PRO A 64 -11.09 4.89 -7.57
CA PRO A 64 -12.29 4.30 -6.98
C PRO A 64 -12.77 3.10 -7.80
N ARG A 65 -13.07 2.01 -7.09
CA ARG A 65 -13.49 0.76 -7.72
C ARG A 65 -14.51 0.07 -6.84
N PRO A 66 -15.67 -0.33 -7.40
CA PRO A 66 -16.67 -1.05 -6.61
C PRO A 66 -16.20 -2.46 -6.27
N GLY A 67 -16.81 -3.04 -5.24
CA GLY A 67 -16.52 -4.38 -4.80
C GLY A 67 -16.19 -4.41 -3.33
N LYS A 68 -16.16 -5.63 -2.77
CA LYS A 68 -15.86 -5.82 -1.36
C LYS A 68 -14.39 -6.13 -1.16
N ALA A 69 -13.85 -5.62 -0.06
CA ALA A 69 -12.50 -5.96 0.38
C ALA A 69 -12.59 -6.69 1.71
N ASN A 70 -11.64 -7.59 1.95
CA ASN A 70 -11.54 -8.29 3.23
C ASN A 70 -11.08 -7.36 4.35
N LEU A 71 -10.27 -6.38 3.97
CA LEU A 71 -9.76 -5.37 4.88
C LEU A 71 -9.69 -4.04 4.14
N GLU A 72 -10.12 -2.96 4.80
CA GLU A 72 -9.90 -1.61 4.30
C GLU A 72 -9.03 -0.88 5.29
N ILE A 73 -8.07 -0.14 4.78
CA ILE A 73 -7.24 0.72 5.62
C ILE A 73 -7.35 2.16 5.14
N ALA A 74 -7.19 3.08 6.06
CA ALA A 74 -7.22 4.50 5.76
C ALA A 74 -6.10 5.20 6.51
N LEU A 75 -5.32 6.01 5.80
CA LEU A 75 -4.20 6.74 6.38
C LEU A 75 -3.89 7.95 5.49
N PRO A 76 -3.28 9.01 6.07
CA PRO A 76 -2.78 10.09 5.22
C PRO A 76 -1.71 9.58 4.26
N ALA A 77 -1.69 10.10 3.04
CA ALA A 77 -0.69 9.70 2.06
C ALA A 77 0.73 9.98 2.55
N ASP A 78 0.92 11.08 3.29
CA ASP A 78 2.22 11.40 3.86
C ASP A 78 2.69 10.37 4.89
N LEU A 79 1.77 9.75 5.63
CA LEU A 79 2.13 8.67 6.55
C LEU A 79 2.61 7.44 5.78
N LEU A 80 1.94 7.09 4.68
CA LEU A 80 2.39 5.99 3.84
C LEU A 80 3.80 6.27 3.31
N HIS A 81 4.06 7.49 2.88
CA HIS A 81 5.38 7.91 2.44
C HIS A 81 6.43 7.70 3.54
N GLN A 82 6.12 8.11 4.76
CA GLN A 82 7.02 7.95 5.90
C GLN A 82 7.28 6.48 6.24
N ILE A 83 6.23 5.67 6.18
CA ILE A 83 6.36 4.23 6.43
C ILE A 83 7.29 3.59 5.40
N TRP A 84 7.12 3.90 4.13
CA TRP A 84 7.92 3.30 3.08
C TRP A 84 9.34 3.88 2.97
N LEU A 85 9.59 5.03 3.58
CA LEU A 85 10.97 5.55 3.73
C LEU A 85 11.65 4.97 4.96
N GLY A 86 10.94 4.20 5.79
CA GLY A 86 11.51 3.65 7.02
C GLY A 86 11.53 4.63 8.18
N GLU A 87 10.88 5.78 8.05
CA GLU A 87 10.81 6.80 9.10
C GLU A 87 9.76 6.47 10.16
N GLU A 88 8.78 5.65 9.80
CA GLU A 88 7.72 5.18 10.68
C GLU A 88 7.57 3.68 10.51
N SER A 89 7.30 2.97 11.60
CA SER A 89 7.07 1.53 11.55
C SER A 89 5.64 1.23 11.09
N ALA A 90 5.50 0.38 10.06
CA ALA A 90 4.18 -0.06 9.61
C ALA A 90 3.42 -0.77 10.74
N SER A 91 4.08 -1.72 11.42
CA SER A 91 3.45 -2.44 12.53
C SER A 91 2.96 -1.51 13.61
N GLN A 92 3.80 -0.55 14.01
CA GLN A 92 3.45 0.38 15.07
C GLN A 92 2.32 1.32 14.65
N ALA A 93 2.32 1.77 13.39
CA ALA A 93 1.26 2.62 12.87
C ALA A 93 -0.09 1.90 12.87
N PHE A 94 -0.10 0.61 12.54
CA PHE A 94 -1.31 -0.20 12.61
C PHE A 94 -1.78 -0.41 14.05
N PHE A 95 -0.87 -0.79 14.96
CA PHE A 95 -1.25 -1.09 16.33
C PHE A 95 -1.59 0.15 17.15
N SER A 96 -1.06 1.31 16.81
CA SER A 96 -1.35 2.55 17.51
C SER A 96 -2.63 3.23 17.04
N GLY A 97 -3.22 2.74 15.92
CA GLY A 97 -4.41 3.35 15.35
C GLY A 97 -4.15 4.52 14.42
N GLN A 98 -2.90 4.82 14.08
CA GLN A 98 -2.58 5.83 13.08
C GLN A 98 -3.09 5.41 11.70
N VAL A 99 -3.04 4.10 11.42
CA VAL A 99 -3.70 3.51 10.25
C VAL A 99 -5.05 2.98 10.73
N LYS A 100 -6.13 3.52 10.21
CA LYS A 100 -7.47 3.08 10.57
C LYS A 100 -7.83 1.86 9.75
N THR A 101 -8.45 0.88 10.40
CA THR A 101 -8.79 -0.38 9.74
C THR A 101 -10.28 -0.66 9.85
N LYS A 102 -10.84 -1.27 8.80
CA LYS A 102 -12.20 -1.74 8.77
C LYS A 102 -12.18 -3.18 8.23
N GLY A 103 -12.68 -4.12 9.03
CA GLY A 103 -12.63 -5.54 8.71
C GLY A 103 -11.80 -6.27 9.74
N ASN A 104 -11.37 -7.50 9.40
CA ASN A 104 -10.60 -8.32 10.34
C ASN A 104 -9.15 -7.84 10.40
N PHE A 105 -8.81 -7.18 11.50
CA PHE A 105 -7.47 -6.63 11.73
C PHE A 105 -6.37 -7.68 11.63
N LEU A 106 -6.66 -8.93 12.01
CA LEU A 106 -5.66 -10.00 11.93
C LEU A 106 -5.21 -10.26 10.49
N LYS A 107 -6.00 -9.84 9.52
CA LYS A 107 -5.64 -9.97 8.10
C LYS A 107 -4.68 -8.88 7.62
N ALA A 108 -4.24 -7.98 8.51
CA ALA A 108 -3.28 -6.96 8.16
C ALA A 108 -1.85 -7.49 8.01
N MET A 109 -1.54 -8.64 8.61
CA MET A 109 -0.17 -9.15 8.60
C MET A 109 0.41 -9.37 7.19
N PRO A 110 -0.32 -10.00 6.26
CA PRO A 110 0.21 -10.13 4.89
C PRO A 110 0.44 -8.77 4.22
N LEU A 111 -0.40 -7.78 4.54
CA LEU A 111 -0.20 -6.43 4.01
C LEU A 111 1.05 -5.78 4.57
N ILE A 112 1.30 -5.96 5.87
CA ILE A 112 2.51 -5.43 6.51
C ILE A 112 3.76 -6.03 5.87
N GLU A 113 3.71 -7.33 5.55
CA GLU A 113 4.83 -7.98 4.86
C GLU A 113 5.03 -7.44 3.45
N LEU A 114 3.92 -7.19 2.72
CA LEU A 114 4.00 -6.55 1.41
C LEU A 114 4.60 -5.16 1.52
N PHE A 115 4.23 -4.40 2.55
CA PHE A 115 4.77 -3.07 2.79
C PHE A 115 6.29 -3.10 3.02
N ARG A 116 6.82 -4.17 3.62
CA ARG A 116 8.27 -4.30 3.77
C ARG A 116 8.98 -4.39 2.43
N GLU A 117 8.36 -5.06 1.46
CA GLU A 117 8.93 -5.11 0.11
C GLU A 117 8.83 -3.73 -0.56
N CYS A 118 7.76 -3.00 -0.31
CA CYS A 118 7.63 -1.64 -0.81
C CYS A 118 8.71 -0.73 -0.22
N GLU A 119 9.05 -0.90 1.05
CA GLU A 119 10.12 -0.12 1.69
C GLU A 119 11.47 -0.30 0.98
N ARG A 120 11.72 -1.47 0.43
CA ARG A 120 13.00 -1.75 -0.24
C ARG A 120 13.18 -0.95 -1.52
N VAL A 121 12.10 -0.67 -2.23
CA VAL A 121 12.15 -0.04 -3.55
C VAL A 121 11.78 1.45 -3.50
N TYR A 122 11.03 1.87 -2.50
CA TYR A 122 10.44 3.20 -2.46
C TYR A 122 11.47 4.33 -2.43
N PRO A 123 12.53 4.28 -1.58
CA PRO A 123 13.48 5.41 -1.53
C PRO A 123 14.11 5.73 -2.88
N THR A 124 14.45 4.71 -3.67
CA THR A 124 15.03 4.91 -5.00
C THR A 124 14.02 5.57 -5.94
N ILE A 125 12.77 5.15 -5.86
CA ILE A 125 11.72 5.69 -6.73
C ILE A 125 11.48 7.17 -6.43
N VAL A 126 11.31 7.53 -5.15
CA VAL A 126 11.02 8.92 -4.81
C VAL A 126 12.22 9.83 -5.06
N ALA A 127 13.44 9.33 -4.93
CA ALA A 127 14.62 10.10 -5.25
C ALA A 127 14.66 10.52 -6.71
N GLN A 128 14.05 9.73 -7.60
CA GLN A 128 14.03 10.00 -9.04
C GLN A 128 12.77 10.76 -9.49
N HIS A 129 11.68 10.67 -8.75
CA HIS A 129 10.36 11.11 -9.22
C HIS A 129 9.65 12.13 -8.32
N LEU A 130 10.18 12.42 -7.17
CA LEU A 130 9.61 13.44 -6.27
C LEU A 130 10.55 14.63 -6.06
#